data_851ce2a3d0227c9ca655c916599fc69a
#
_entry.id   851ce2a3d0227c9ca655c916599fc69a
#
_cell.length_a   1.000
_cell.length_b   1.000
_cell.length_c   1.000
_cell.angle_alpha   90.00
_cell.angle_beta   90.00
_cell.angle_gamma   90.00
#
_symmetry.space_group_name_H-M   'P 1'
#
loop_
_entity.id
_entity.type
_entity.pdbx_description
1 polymer ?
#
loop_
_entity_poly.entity_id
_entity_poly.type
_entity_poly.pdbx_seq_one_letter_code
_entity_poly.pdbx_strand_id
1 'polypeptide(L)'
;AIKMIQDDLVDSYNGDMTKRASMHNAQCLAGMAFSNALLGIVHSMAHKTGAVFEDLGAHIIHGAANAMYLPKVIAFNAKDETAKKRYGVIADYMGLGGANDDEKVAKLIAYLRGMNDALSIPQCIKNYGTDSMPTENGFVPEEIFLERLPEIAKNAVADACTGSNPRKISVPEMEKLLKCCYYDTEVDF
;
A
#
# COMPACT_ATOMS: atom_id res chain seq x y z
N ALA A 1 -14.84 8.21 3.17
CA ALA A 1 -14.26 6.86 3.05
C ALA A 1 -13.33 6.53 4.22
N ILE A 2 -12.22 7.27 4.42
CA ILE A 2 -11.17 6.95 5.42
C ILE A 2 -11.77 6.66 6.82
N LYS A 3 -12.67 7.52 7.31
CA LYS A 3 -13.27 7.34 8.65
C LYS A 3 -14.15 6.08 8.72
N MET A 4 -14.94 5.82 7.69
CA MET A 4 -15.78 4.62 7.62
C MET A 4 -14.91 3.35 7.61
N ILE A 5 -13.81 3.37 6.85
CA ILE A 5 -12.85 2.25 6.81
C ILE A 5 -12.21 2.06 8.19
N GLN A 6 -11.79 3.15 8.84
CA GLN A 6 -11.21 3.11 10.19
C GLN A 6 -12.15 2.47 11.20
N ASP A 7 -13.44 2.80 11.13
CA ASP A 7 -14.43 2.39 12.13
C ASP A 7 -14.98 0.98 11.88
N ASP A 8 -15.05 0.52 10.62
CA ASP A 8 -15.87 -0.64 10.27
C ASP A 8 -15.14 -1.76 9.52
N LEU A 9 -13.93 -1.54 8.99
CA LEU A 9 -13.29 -2.52 8.09
C LEU A 9 -12.94 -3.82 8.80
N VAL A 10 -12.32 -3.75 9.99
CA VAL A 10 -11.89 -4.94 10.74
C VAL A 10 -13.09 -5.76 11.20
N ASP A 11 -14.13 -5.11 11.71
CA ASP A 11 -15.35 -5.79 12.14
C ASP A 11 -16.05 -6.47 10.95
N SER A 12 -16.14 -5.77 9.81
CA SER A 12 -16.69 -6.33 8.58
C SER A 12 -15.89 -7.54 8.08
N TYR A 13 -14.55 -7.48 8.16
CA TYR A 13 -13.67 -8.59 7.81
C TYR A 13 -13.89 -9.80 8.72
N ASN A 14 -14.07 -9.57 10.02
CA ASN A 14 -14.33 -10.60 11.02
C ASN A 14 -15.77 -11.16 10.98
N GLY A 15 -16.59 -10.73 10.01
CA GLY A 15 -17.90 -11.33 9.74
C GLY A 15 -19.09 -10.53 10.28
N ASP A 16 -18.91 -9.32 10.81
CA ASP A 16 -20.03 -8.47 11.18
C ASP A 16 -20.75 -7.93 9.93
N MET A 17 -21.83 -8.63 9.59
CA MET A 17 -22.64 -8.27 8.41
C MET A 17 -23.32 -6.91 8.52
N THR A 18 -23.49 -6.36 9.74
CA THR A 18 -24.06 -5.02 9.91
C THR A 18 -23.14 -3.92 9.37
N LYS A 19 -21.83 -4.19 9.26
CA LYS A 19 -20.80 -3.28 8.73
C LYS A 19 -20.66 -3.34 7.21
N ARG A 20 -21.24 -4.33 6.54
CA ARG A 20 -21.13 -4.50 5.08
C ARG A 20 -21.66 -3.32 4.27
N ALA A 21 -22.79 -2.76 4.67
CA ALA A 21 -23.37 -1.58 3.99
C ALA A 21 -22.44 -0.36 4.10
N SER A 22 -21.84 -0.14 5.28
CA SER A 22 -20.84 0.93 5.50
C SER A 22 -19.62 0.73 4.61
N MET A 23 -19.08 -0.49 4.55
CA MET A 23 -17.92 -0.80 3.69
C MET A 23 -18.23 -0.62 2.20
N HIS A 24 -19.42 -1.02 1.76
CA HIS A 24 -19.85 -0.81 0.38
C HIS A 24 -19.93 0.69 0.03
N ASN A 25 -20.48 1.50 0.93
CA ASN A 25 -20.52 2.96 0.76
C ASN A 25 -19.12 3.58 0.82
N ALA A 26 -18.25 3.12 1.72
CA ALA A 26 -16.87 3.60 1.82
C ALA A 26 -16.08 3.34 0.54
N GLN A 27 -16.22 2.15 -0.05
CA GLN A 27 -15.60 1.79 -1.32
C GLN A 27 -16.11 2.68 -2.46
N CYS A 28 -17.41 2.94 -2.54
CA CYS A 28 -18.00 3.82 -3.53
C CYS A 28 -17.47 5.27 -3.39
N LEU A 29 -17.44 5.81 -2.17
CA LEU A 29 -16.89 7.14 -1.88
C LEU A 29 -15.40 7.24 -2.22
N ALA A 30 -14.62 6.19 -1.92
CA ALA A 30 -13.21 6.13 -2.31
C ALA A 30 -13.07 6.14 -3.84
N GLY A 31 -13.91 5.36 -4.55
CA GLY A 31 -13.96 5.33 -6.01
C GLY A 31 -14.23 6.71 -6.62
N MET A 32 -15.23 7.43 -6.11
CA MET A 32 -15.53 8.80 -6.55
C MET A 32 -14.36 9.76 -6.27
N ALA A 33 -13.70 9.63 -5.12
CA ALA A 33 -12.57 10.47 -4.74
C ALA A 33 -11.38 10.28 -5.70
N PHE A 34 -10.93 9.05 -5.93
CA PHE A 34 -9.79 8.82 -6.81
C PHE A 34 -10.11 9.00 -8.30
N SER A 35 -11.38 8.90 -8.71
CA SER A 35 -11.78 9.26 -10.08
C SER A 35 -11.56 10.75 -10.38
N ASN A 36 -11.54 11.59 -9.35
CA ASN A 36 -11.25 13.02 -9.46
C ASN A 36 -9.78 13.36 -9.18
N ALA A 37 -9.19 12.73 -8.14
CA ALA A 37 -7.84 13.04 -7.68
C ALA A 37 -6.75 12.20 -8.38
N LEU A 38 -7.15 11.19 -9.14
CA LEU A 38 -6.30 10.15 -9.68
C LEU A 38 -5.66 9.27 -8.59
N LEU A 39 -4.81 8.35 -9.01
CA LEU A 39 -4.10 7.41 -8.13
C LEU A 39 -2.62 7.80 -8.06
N GLY A 40 -1.83 7.05 -7.30
CA GLY A 40 -0.39 7.28 -7.16
C GLY A 40 0.41 6.00 -7.36
N ILE A 41 1.69 6.05 -7.01
CA ILE A 41 2.64 4.94 -7.22
C ILE A 41 2.28 3.65 -6.47
N VAL A 42 1.47 3.69 -5.41
CA VAL A 42 0.95 2.47 -4.76
C VAL A 42 0.23 1.61 -5.80
N HIS A 43 -0.69 2.20 -6.56
CA HIS A 43 -1.43 1.49 -7.60
C HIS A 43 -0.56 1.09 -8.78
N SER A 44 0.37 1.96 -9.22
CA SER A 44 1.32 1.61 -10.27
C SER A 44 2.14 0.38 -9.92
N MET A 45 2.67 0.32 -8.71
CA MET A 45 3.39 -0.84 -8.19
C MET A 45 2.50 -2.08 -8.14
N ALA A 46 1.27 -1.96 -7.61
CA ALA A 46 0.32 -3.07 -7.50
C ALA A 46 -0.10 -3.60 -8.88
N HIS A 47 -0.32 -2.73 -9.87
CA HIS A 47 -0.62 -3.14 -11.25
C HIS A 47 0.50 -3.98 -11.86
N LYS A 48 1.77 -3.62 -11.59
CA LYS A 48 2.91 -4.26 -12.23
C LYS A 48 3.44 -5.48 -11.48
N THR A 49 3.07 -5.64 -10.21
CA THR A 49 3.44 -6.83 -9.43
C THR A 49 2.32 -7.88 -9.38
N GLY A 50 1.06 -7.49 -9.66
CA GLY A 50 -0.10 -8.38 -9.50
C GLY A 50 -0.02 -9.64 -10.35
N ALA A 51 0.29 -9.49 -11.63
CA ALA A 51 0.28 -10.59 -12.59
C ALA A 51 1.68 -11.07 -13.01
N VAL A 52 2.74 -10.34 -12.65
CA VAL A 52 4.10 -10.63 -13.16
C VAL A 52 4.66 -11.96 -12.68
N PHE A 53 4.08 -12.55 -11.64
CA PHE A 53 4.49 -13.82 -11.05
C PHE A 53 3.46 -14.95 -11.25
N GLU A 54 2.44 -14.77 -12.09
CA GLU A 54 1.39 -15.77 -12.32
C GLU A 54 1.93 -17.07 -12.92
N ASP A 55 2.97 -17.01 -13.74
CA ASP A 55 3.65 -18.16 -14.30
C ASP A 55 4.29 -19.08 -13.24
N LEU A 56 4.51 -18.55 -12.02
CA LEU A 56 4.98 -19.29 -10.85
C LEU A 56 3.82 -19.78 -9.96
N GLY A 57 2.58 -19.53 -10.34
CA GLY A 57 1.43 -19.75 -9.47
C GLY A 57 1.31 -18.72 -8.33
N ALA A 58 2.06 -17.62 -8.40
CA ALA A 58 2.05 -16.55 -7.41
C ALA A 58 1.35 -15.32 -7.99
N HIS A 59 0.10 -15.12 -7.62
CA HIS A 59 -0.69 -13.93 -7.96
C HIS A 59 -0.88 -13.05 -6.73
N ILE A 60 -0.25 -11.87 -6.71
CA ILE A 60 -0.44 -10.94 -5.60
C ILE A 60 -1.75 -10.19 -5.81
N ILE A 61 -2.75 -10.49 -4.99
CA ILE A 61 -4.07 -9.85 -5.05
C ILE A 61 -3.91 -8.33 -4.94
N HIS A 62 -4.53 -7.58 -5.87
CA HIS A 62 -4.38 -6.13 -5.99
C HIS A 62 -4.60 -5.36 -4.68
N GLY A 63 -5.63 -5.71 -3.90
CA GLY A 63 -5.90 -5.09 -2.61
C GLY A 63 -4.80 -5.36 -1.58
N ALA A 64 -4.28 -6.59 -1.52
CA ALA A 64 -3.19 -6.96 -0.63
C ALA A 64 -1.88 -6.26 -1.04
N ALA A 65 -1.58 -6.18 -2.34
CA ALA A 65 -0.43 -5.43 -2.85
C ALA A 65 -0.49 -3.94 -2.42
N ASN A 66 -1.62 -3.27 -2.65
CA ASN A 66 -1.80 -1.89 -2.22
C ASN A 66 -1.62 -1.73 -0.70
N ALA A 67 -2.16 -2.63 0.11
CA ALA A 67 -2.04 -2.58 1.56
C ALA A 67 -0.60 -2.76 2.05
N MET A 68 0.16 -3.70 1.44
CA MET A 68 1.58 -3.92 1.75
C MET A 68 2.46 -2.72 1.36
N TYR A 69 2.16 -2.07 0.23
CA TYR A 69 3.01 -0.99 -0.31
C TYR A 69 2.70 0.37 0.31
N LEU A 70 1.48 0.60 0.75
CA LEU A 70 1.02 1.90 1.24
C LEU A 70 1.89 2.47 2.37
N PRO A 71 2.30 1.74 3.40
CA PRO A 71 3.19 2.26 4.45
C PRO A 71 4.54 2.76 3.91
N LYS A 72 5.13 2.02 2.96
CA LYS A 72 6.42 2.37 2.34
C LYS A 72 6.30 3.58 1.42
N VAL A 73 5.21 3.65 0.66
CA VAL A 73 4.94 4.80 -0.23
C VAL A 73 4.63 6.06 0.57
N ILE A 74 3.93 5.98 1.70
CA ILE A 74 3.74 7.13 2.60
C ILE A 74 5.08 7.64 3.10
N ALA A 75 5.99 6.75 3.54
CA ALA A 75 7.34 7.13 3.97
C ALA A 75 8.14 7.81 2.83
N PHE A 76 8.06 7.28 1.61
CA PHE A 76 8.66 7.87 0.43
C PHE A 76 8.08 9.25 0.11
N ASN A 77 6.77 9.37 0.03
CA ASN A 77 6.09 10.61 -0.32
C ASN A 77 6.23 11.69 0.77
N ALA A 78 6.36 11.32 2.04
CA ALA A 78 6.55 12.25 3.16
C ALA A 78 7.90 13.00 3.14
N LYS A 79 8.81 12.68 2.21
CA LYS A 79 9.99 13.52 1.91
C LYS A 79 9.60 14.79 1.15
N ASP A 80 8.42 14.85 0.53
CA ASP A 80 7.81 16.07 0.02
C ASP A 80 7.01 16.76 1.13
N GLU A 81 7.32 18.02 1.41
CA GLU A 81 6.70 18.78 2.52
C GLU A 81 5.19 18.96 2.35
N THR A 82 4.70 19.07 1.12
CA THR A 82 3.26 19.21 0.86
C THR A 82 2.54 17.89 1.15
N ALA A 83 3.10 16.78 0.69
CA ALA A 83 2.57 15.45 0.98
C ALA A 83 2.61 15.14 2.48
N LYS A 84 3.73 15.44 3.16
CA LYS A 84 3.89 15.28 4.62
C LYS A 84 2.76 15.98 5.38
N LYS A 85 2.53 17.26 5.09
CA LYS A 85 1.44 18.04 5.71
C LYS A 85 0.07 17.42 5.46
N ARG A 86 -0.19 16.91 4.26
CA ARG A 86 -1.46 16.24 3.95
C ARG A 86 -1.63 14.94 4.71
N TYR A 87 -0.58 14.14 4.88
CA TYR A 87 -0.61 12.96 5.75
C TYR A 87 -0.82 13.34 7.23
N GLY A 88 -0.23 14.45 7.70
CA GLY A 88 -0.48 15.00 9.03
C GLY A 88 -1.96 15.33 9.23
N VAL A 89 -2.61 15.98 8.26
CA VAL A 89 -4.06 16.27 8.28
C VAL A 89 -4.89 14.97 8.34
N ILE A 90 -4.49 13.93 7.60
CA ILE A 90 -5.16 12.63 7.65
C ILE A 90 -5.03 12.01 9.04
N ALA A 91 -3.83 12.03 9.62
CA ALA A 91 -3.59 11.51 10.97
C ALA A 91 -4.43 12.25 12.03
N ASP A 92 -4.54 13.58 11.94
CA ASP A 92 -5.40 14.38 12.80
C ASP A 92 -6.87 14.01 12.64
N TYR A 93 -7.33 13.88 11.40
CA TYR A 93 -8.71 13.48 11.11
C TYR A 93 -9.06 12.09 11.64
N MET A 94 -8.09 11.18 11.64
CA MET A 94 -8.21 9.84 12.21
C MET A 94 -8.04 9.81 13.73
N GLY A 95 -7.65 10.91 14.37
CA GLY A 95 -7.42 10.98 15.80
C GLY A 95 -6.17 10.26 16.29
N LEU A 96 -5.15 10.08 15.42
CA LEU A 96 -3.94 9.33 15.76
C LEU A 96 -2.97 10.12 16.65
N GLY A 97 -3.09 11.44 16.70
CA GLY A 97 -2.21 12.32 17.46
C GLY A 97 -0.82 12.44 16.85
N GLY A 98 0.05 13.17 17.54
CA GLY A 98 1.42 13.52 17.13
C GLY A 98 1.68 15.00 17.35
N ALA A 99 2.87 15.36 17.84
CA ALA A 99 3.22 16.75 18.16
C ALA A 99 3.61 17.56 16.90
N ASN A 100 4.05 16.88 15.86
CA ASN A 100 4.47 17.46 14.58
C ASN A 100 4.13 16.52 13.42
N ASP A 101 4.33 16.98 12.17
CA ASP A 101 3.96 16.19 10.99
C ASP A 101 4.77 14.91 10.86
N ASP A 102 6.03 14.86 11.28
CA ASP A 102 6.84 13.64 11.23
C ASP A 102 6.29 12.56 12.18
N GLU A 103 5.92 12.94 13.40
CA GLU A 103 5.27 12.02 14.35
C GLU A 103 3.90 11.55 13.85
N LYS A 104 3.11 12.46 13.24
CA LYS A 104 1.80 12.13 12.66
C LYS A 104 1.93 11.13 11.52
N VAL A 105 2.91 11.32 10.62
CA VAL A 105 3.22 10.37 9.54
C VAL A 105 3.63 9.01 10.11
N ALA A 106 4.52 8.99 11.11
CA ALA A 106 4.95 7.75 11.75
C ALA A 106 3.76 7.00 12.39
N LYS A 107 2.85 7.71 13.05
CA LYS A 107 1.63 7.11 13.65
C LYS A 107 0.65 6.63 12.58
N LEU A 108 0.52 7.33 11.46
CA LEU A 108 -0.31 6.88 10.33
C LEU A 108 0.24 5.58 9.74
N ILE A 109 1.56 5.50 9.53
CA ILE A 109 2.23 4.28 9.06
C ILE A 109 2.02 3.13 10.04
N ALA A 110 2.23 3.37 11.34
CA ALA A 110 2.03 2.36 12.38
C ALA A 110 0.58 1.86 12.44
N TYR A 111 -0.39 2.77 12.32
CA TYR A 111 -1.81 2.43 12.25
C TYR A 111 -2.13 1.52 11.05
N LEU A 112 -1.64 1.85 9.86
CA LEU A 112 -1.87 1.05 8.65
C LEU A 112 -1.23 -0.34 8.74
N ARG A 113 -0.03 -0.43 9.32
CA ARG A 113 0.61 -1.72 9.58
C ARG A 113 -0.19 -2.56 10.57
N GLY A 114 -0.69 -1.96 11.66
CA GLY A 114 -1.58 -2.65 12.60
C GLY A 114 -2.90 -3.10 11.96
N MET A 115 -3.43 -2.34 11.00
CA MET A 115 -4.60 -2.74 10.23
C MET A 115 -4.29 -3.93 9.31
N ASN A 116 -3.11 -3.95 8.65
CA ASN A 116 -2.68 -5.11 7.86
C ASN A 116 -2.62 -6.38 8.72
N ASP A 117 -2.05 -6.29 9.94
CA ASP A 117 -2.00 -7.43 10.87
C ASP A 117 -3.42 -7.90 11.26
N ALA A 118 -4.34 -6.97 11.58
CA ALA A 118 -5.71 -7.29 11.92
C ALA A 118 -6.50 -7.93 10.76
N LEU A 119 -6.11 -7.67 9.52
CA LEU A 119 -6.71 -8.22 8.30
C LEU A 119 -5.96 -9.44 7.76
N SER A 120 -4.96 -9.95 8.48
CA SER A 120 -4.12 -11.05 8.03
C SER A 120 -3.41 -10.79 6.69
N ILE A 121 -3.07 -9.51 6.42
CA ILE A 121 -2.28 -9.11 5.25
C ILE A 121 -0.81 -9.06 5.66
N PRO A 122 0.10 -9.75 4.96
CA PRO A 122 1.53 -9.68 5.26
C PRO A 122 2.07 -8.26 5.11
N GLN A 123 3.13 -7.96 5.86
CA GLN A 123 3.77 -6.63 5.84
C GLN A 123 4.67 -6.42 4.61
N CYS A 124 5.01 -7.49 3.88
CA CYS A 124 5.91 -7.44 2.73
C CYS A 124 5.65 -8.58 1.73
N ILE A 125 6.15 -8.41 0.51
CA ILE A 125 5.98 -9.39 -0.58
C ILE A 125 6.63 -10.74 -0.20
N LYS A 126 7.79 -10.72 0.46
CA LYS A 126 8.51 -11.94 0.84
C LYS A 126 7.69 -12.89 1.71
N ASN A 127 6.79 -12.33 2.52
CA ASN A 127 5.93 -13.12 3.42
C ASN A 127 4.57 -13.48 2.79
N TYR A 128 4.29 -12.98 1.59
CA TYR A 128 3.04 -13.27 0.90
C TYR A 128 3.04 -14.72 0.38
N GLY A 129 2.04 -15.50 0.77
CA GLY A 129 1.92 -16.90 0.36
C GLY A 129 2.88 -17.87 1.04
N THR A 130 3.57 -17.49 2.12
CA THR A 130 4.41 -18.41 2.92
C THR A 130 3.57 -19.12 3.99
N ASP A 131 4.15 -20.12 4.67
CA ASP A 131 3.49 -20.84 5.75
C ASP A 131 3.11 -19.94 6.93
N SER A 132 3.85 -18.85 7.16
CA SER A 132 3.56 -17.88 8.21
C SER A 132 2.37 -16.98 7.87
N MET A 133 2.13 -16.76 6.57
CA MET A 133 1.01 -15.97 6.04
C MET A 133 0.46 -16.68 4.80
N PRO A 134 -0.19 -17.85 4.97
CA PRO A 134 -0.60 -18.70 3.86
C PRO A 134 -1.66 -18.01 3.00
N THR A 135 -1.46 -18.05 1.69
CA THR A 135 -2.41 -17.64 0.68
C THR A 135 -2.57 -18.75 -0.35
N GLU A 136 -3.70 -18.78 -1.05
CA GLU A 136 -3.91 -19.71 -2.16
C GLU A 136 -3.04 -19.38 -3.39
N ASN A 137 -2.39 -18.23 -3.37
CA ASN A 137 -1.70 -17.68 -4.54
C ASN A 137 -0.19 -17.95 -4.56
N GLY A 138 0.32 -18.76 -3.62
CA GLY A 138 1.76 -19.04 -3.52
C GLY A 138 2.58 -17.83 -3.10
N PHE A 139 3.90 -17.96 -3.12
CA PHE A 139 4.83 -16.89 -2.73
C PHE A 139 5.77 -16.52 -3.88
N VAL A 140 6.38 -15.33 -3.78
CA VAL A 140 7.34 -14.81 -4.76
C VAL A 140 8.77 -15.09 -4.30
N PRO A 141 9.51 -16.01 -4.96
CA PRO A 141 10.91 -16.29 -4.63
C PRO A 141 11.80 -15.05 -4.85
N GLU A 142 12.78 -14.86 -3.96
CA GLU A 142 13.69 -13.71 -4.00
C GLU A 142 14.44 -13.59 -5.33
N GLU A 143 14.97 -14.69 -5.83
CA GLU A 143 15.71 -14.72 -7.11
C GLU A 143 14.86 -14.21 -8.27
N ILE A 144 13.63 -14.68 -8.35
CA ILE A 144 12.69 -14.28 -9.42
C ILE A 144 12.25 -12.83 -9.25
N PHE A 145 12.02 -12.40 -7.99
CA PHE A 145 11.71 -11.00 -7.72
C PHE A 145 12.85 -10.09 -8.21
N LEU A 146 14.10 -10.41 -7.87
CA LEU A 146 15.26 -9.62 -8.25
C LEU A 146 15.52 -9.65 -9.77
N GLU A 147 15.28 -10.77 -10.44
CA GLU A 147 15.39 -10.90 -11.89
C GLU A 147 14.39 -9.97 -12.61
N ARG A 148 13.13 -9.93 -12.14
CA ARG A 148 12.04 -9.18 -12.79
C ARG A 148 11.96 -7.72 -12.32
N LEU A 149 12.63 -7.37 -11.23
CA LEU A 149 12.56 -6.05 -10.61
C LEU A 149 12.83 -4.87 -11.56
N PRO A 150 13.86 -4.88 -12.43
CA PRO A 150 14.11 -3.75 -13.33
C PRO A 150 12.95 -3.50 -14.31
N GLU A 151 12.33 -4.56 -14.81
CA GLU A 151 11.18 -4.46 -15.70
C GLU A 151 9.94 -3.97 -14.95
N ILE A 152 9.67 -4.51 -13.76
CA ILE A 152 8.56 -4.07 -12.90
C ILE A 152 8.70 -2.57 -12.60
N ALA A 153 9.88 -2.12 -12.19
CA ALA A 153 10.14 -0.73 -11.84
C ALA A 153 9.96 0.20 -13.06
N LYS A 154 10.50 -0.16 -14.22
CA LYS A 154 10.33 0.59 -15.47
C LYS A 154 8.85 0.73 -15.83
N ASN A 155 8.10 -0.38 -15.78
CA ASN A 155 6.69 -0.41 -16.14
C ASN A 155 5.83 0.33 -15.10
N ALA A 156 6.19 0.30 -13.81
CA ALA A 156 5.51 1.05 -12.77
C ALA A 156 5.71 2.56 -12.93
N VAL A 157 6.92 3.01 -13.26
CA VAL A 157 7.19 4.44 -13.54
C VAL A 157 6.43 4.92 -14.77
N ALA A 158 6.28 4.08 -15.79
CA ALA A 158 5.53 4.39 -17.01
C ALA A 158 4.00 4.27 -16.87
N ASP A 159 3.50 3.74 -15.75
CA ASP A 159 2.06 3.58 -15.50
C ASP A 159 1.38 4.95 -15.35
N ALA A 160 0.15 5.06 -15.87
CA ALA A 160 -0.62 6.30 -15.86
C ALA A 160 -0.83 6.85 -14.43
N CYS A 161 -0.95 5.96 -13.43
CA CYS A 161 -1.15 6.37 -12.03
C CYS A 161 0.08 7.08 -11.43
N THR A 162 1.28 6.83 -11.96
CA THR A 162 2.52 7.44 -11.44
C THR A 162 2.55 8.94 -11.63
N GLY A 163 1.95 9.45 -12.72
CA GLY A 163 1.95 10.87 -13.05
C GLY A 163 1.27 11.78 -12.02
N SER A 164 0.35 11.25 -11.22
CA SER A 164 -0.38 11.97 -10.16
C SER A 164 0.23 11.81 -8.76
N ASN A 165 1.34 11.07 -8.62
CA ASN A 165 2.00 10.93 -7.33
C ASN A 165 2.60 12.26 -6.85
N PRO A 166 2.45 12.67 -5.58
CA PRO A 166 2.92 13.97 -5.10
C PRO A 166 4.44 14.13 -5.19
N ARG A 167 5.21 13.09 -4.96
CA ARG A 167 6.66 13.07 -5.15
C ARG A 167 7.00 12.32 -6.43
N LYS A 168 7.76 12.95 -7.32
CA LYS A 168 8.28 12.27 -8.53
C LYS A 168 9.20 11.13 -8.14
N ILE A 169 9.20 10.08 -8.95
CA ILE A 169 10.03 8.90 -8.74
C ILE A 169 10.74 8.52 -10.03
N SER A 170 12.03 8.24 -9.94
CA SER A 170 12.85 7.68 -11.01
C SER A 170 12.81 6.15 -11.00
N VAL A 171 13.21 5.51 -12.10
CA VAL A 171 13.29 4.03 -12.17
C VAL A 171 14.22 3.46 -11.07
N PRO A 172 15.42 4.00 -10.82
CA PRO A 172 16.26 3.51 -9.72
C PRO A 172 15.64 3.66 -8.32
N GLU A 173 14.89 4.75 -8.06
CA GLU A 173 14.17 4.91 -6.81
C GLU A 173 13.00 3.94 -6.69
N MET A 174 12.29 3.66 -7.80
CA MET A 174 11.22 2.67 -7.85
C MET A 174 11.74 1.27 -7.55
N GLU A 175 12.92 0.89 -8.06
CA GLU A 175 13.57 -0.38 -7.72
C GLU A 175 13.89 -0.46 -6.22
N LYS A 176 14.44 0.61 -5.63
CA LYS A 176 14.71 0.67 -4.19
C LYS A 176 13.42 0.54 -3.38
N LEU A 177 12.37 1.26 -3.78
CA LEU A 177 11.08 1.24 -3.09
C LEU A 177 10.43 -0.15 -3.15
N LEU A 178 10.46 -0.81 -4.31
CA LEU A 178 10.01 -2.19 -4.47
C LEU A 178 10.81 -3.17 -3.60
N LYS A 179 12.12 -2.97 -3.47
CA LYS A 179 12.95 -3.76 -2.52
C LYS A 179 12.52 -3.52 -1.07
N CYS A 180 12.24 -2.27 -0.68
CA CYS A 180 11.69 -1.99 0.65
C CYS A 180 10.35 -2.71 0.90
N CYS A 181 9.50 -2.79 -0.14
CA CYS A 181 8.24 -3.54 -0.06
C CYS A 181 8.46 -5.07 -0.03
N TYR A 182 9.52 -5.57 -0.66
CA TYR A 182 9.82 -7.01 -0.66
C TYR A 182 10.41 -7.48 0.67
N TYR A 183 11.38 -6.72 1.24
CA TYR A 183 12.12 -7.11 2.44
C TYR A 183 11.59 -6.51 3.74
N ASP A 184 10.58 -5.66 3.69
CA ASP A 184 10.09 -4.84 4.82
C ASP A 184 11.15 -3.90 5.42
N THR A 185 12.09 -3.41 4.61
CA THR A 185 13.10 -2.46 5.06
C THR A 185 12.59 -1.03 5.08
N GLU A 186 13.26 -0.14 5.80
CA GLU A 186 12.93 1.28 5.87
C GLU A 186 13.17 2.00 4.53
N VAL A 187 12.45 3.11 4.32
CA VAL A 187 12.61 3.99 3.17
C VAL A 187 13.37 5.23 3.63
N ASP A 188 14.65 5.29 3.33
CA ASP A 188 15.61 6.31 3.79
C ASP A 188 16.10 7.27 2.70
N PHE A 189 15.53 7.21 1.48
CA PHE A 189 15.93 7.97 0.29
C PHE A 189 14.83 8.87 -0.25
#